data_ab981c24e5bd4be246a553585cedae28
#
_entry.id   ab981c24e5bd4be246a553585cedae28
#
_cell.length_a   1.000
_cell.length_b   1.000
_cell.length_c   1.000
_cell.angle_alpha   90.00
_cell.angle_beta   90.00
_cell.angle_gamma   90.00
#
_symmetry.space_group_name_H-M   'P 1'
#
loop_
_entity.id
_entity.type
_entity.pdbx_description
1 polymer ?
#
loop_
_entity_poly.entity_id
_entity_poly.type
_entity_poly.pdbx_seq_one_letter_code
_entity_poly.pdbx_strand_id
1 'polypeptide(L)'
;MPARGSRVGRGGSDDADVPELDVRDVPHALRHATVFGALGAVPAGRAMLLVAPHDPLPLLRQIEDRHPGVFAVEYRERGREAWRLLLTHR
;
A
#
# COMPACT_ATOMS: atom_id res chain seq x y z
N MET A 1 2.01 6.82 27.76
CA MET A 1 2.12 6.98 27.40
C MET A 1 2.54 6.93 26.77
N PRO A 2 2.72 7.02 26.55
CA PRO A 2 3.07 7.17 25.88
C PRO A 2 3.45 7.13 25.03
N ALA A 3 3.74 6.64 25.03
CA ALA A 3 4.14 6.81 24.28
C ALA A 3 3.74 6.90 23.28
N ARG A 4 3.19 6.80 23.08
CA ARG A 4 2.74 6.99 22.20
C ARG A 4 2.47 7.95 21.83
N GLY A 5 2.18 8.20 22.35
CA GLY A 5 1.70 9.31 22.00
C GLY A 5 2.54 10.10 21.30
N SER A 6 3.61 9.96 21.46
CA SER A 6 4.39 10.75 20.85
C SER A 6 4.32 10.70 19.50
N ARG A 7 4.08 9.74 18.95
CA ARG A 7 4.14 9.72 17.67
C ARG A 7 3.31 10.55 17.13
N VAL A 8 2.56 10.92 17.81
CA VAL A 8 1.71 11.72 17.38
C VAL A 8 2.26 12.81 16.77
N GLY A 9 3.17 13.27 17.26
CA GLY A 9 3.66 14.41 16.77
C GLY A 9 4.07 14.44 15.43
N ARG A 10 4.35 13.43 14.87
CA ARG A 10 4.81 13.53 13.67
C ARG A 10 3.86 13.61 12.77
N GLY A 11 2.88 14.18 13.00
CA GLY A 11 1.84 14.22 12.19
C GLY A 11 2.01 14.37 10.77
N GLY A 12 3.00 14.94 10.34
CA GLY A 12 3.16 15.06 8.92
C GLY A 12 3.61 13.80 8.27
N SER A 13 3.95 12.83 9.06
CA SER A 13 4.52 11.67 8.49
C SER A 13 3.54 10.56 8.46
N ASP A 14 2.56 10.66 7.64
CA ASP A 14 1.54 9.65 7.56
C ASP A 14 2.08 8.31 7.18
N ASP A 15 3.11 8.24 6.36
CA ASP A 15 3.64 6.97 5.91
C ASP A 15 4.29 6.20 7.04
N ALA A 16 4.70 6.87 8.11
CA ALA A 16 5.32 6.17 9.21
C ALA A 16 4.36 5.24 9.94
N ASP A 17 3.05 5.54 9.88
CA ASP A 17 2.06 4.71 10.54
C ASP A 17 1.34 3.80 9.59
N VAL A 18 1.72 3.77 8.34
CA VAL A 18 1.06 2.98 7.33
C VAL A 18 1.78 1.66 7.17
N PRO A 19 1.09 0.53 7.27
CA PRO A 19 1.75 -0.76 7.06
C PRO A 19 2.33 -0.84 5.67
N GLU A 20 3.51 -1.40 5.57
CA GLU A 20 4.20 -1.54 4.30
C GLU A 20 4.22 -3.00 3.89
N LEU A 21 3.85 -3.27 2.65
CA LEU A 21 3.96 -4.59 2.07
C LEU A 21 4.95 -4.51 0.92
N ASP A 22 6.10 -5.16 1.09
CA ASP A 22 7.13 -5.18 0.06
C ASP A 22 7.03 -6.50 -0.68
N VAL A 23 6.63 -6.46 -1.95
CA VAL A 23 6.46 -7.68 -2.73
C VAL A 23 7.61 -7.93 -3.70
N ARG A 24 8.70 -7.17 -3.58
CA ARG A 24 9.83 -7.35 -4.49
C ARG A 24 10.42 -8.75 -4.40
N ASP A 25 10.42 -9.34 -3.20
CA ASP A 25 10.95 -10.69 -3.00
C ASP A 25 9.87 -11.76 -3.00
N VAL A 26 8.62 -11.41 -3.18
CA VAL A 26 7.55 -12.39 -3.26
C VAL A 26 7.55 -12.97 -4.67
N PRO A 27 7.52 -14.28 -4.82
CA PRO A 27 7.46 -14.89 -6.15
C PRO A 27 6.35 -14.29 -6.98
N HIS A 28 6.65 -14.00 -8.24
CA HIS A 28 5.71 -13.30 -9.11
C HIS A 28 4.33 -13.96 -9.11
N ALA A 29 4.29 -15.27 -9.13
CA ALA A 29 3.02 -16.00 -9.20
C ALA A 29 2.14 -15.77 -7.96
N LEU A 30 2.73 -15.36 -6.85
CA LEU A 30 1.98 -15.15 -5.60
C LEU A 30 1.71 -13.69 -5.29
N ARG A 31 2.24 -12.77 -6.08
CA ARG A 31 2.15 -11.36 -5.73
C ARG A 31 0.73 -10.83 -5.67
N HIS A 32 -0.07 -11.16 -6.69
CA HIS A 32 -1.43 -10.63 -6.69
C HIS A 32 -2.23 -11.14 -5.50
N ALA A 33 -2.13 -12.44 -5.19
CA ALA A 33 -2.83 -13.00 -4.06
C ALA A 33 -2.37 -12.37 -2.75
N THR A 34 -1.06 -12.12 -2.62
CA THR A 34 -0.51 -11.50 -1.43
C THR A 34 -1.06 -10.10 -1.24
N VAL A 35 -1.10 -9.32 -2.31
CA VAL A 35 -1.60 -7.96 -2.23
C VAL A 35 -3.10 -7.95 -1.93
N PHE A 36 -3.87 -8.82 -2.59
CA PHE A 36 -5.32 -8.85 -2.33
C PHE A 36 -5.62 -9.29 -0.90
N GLY A 37 -4.83 -10.22 -0.36
CA GLY A 37 -4.98 -10.59 1.04
C GLY A 37 -4.73 -9.42 1.97
N ALA A 38 -3.69 -8.63 1.68
CA ALA A 38 -3.37 -7.48 2.50
C ALA A 38 -4.45 -6.40 2.37
N LEU A 39 -4.96 -6.16 1.16
CA LEU A 39 -6.00 -5.17 0.96
C LEU A 39 -7.26 -5.50 1.76
N GLY A 40 -7.55 -6.80 1.90
CA GLY A 40 -8.71 -7.21 2.67
C GLY A 40 -8.59 -6.89 4.16
N ALA A 41 -7.38 -6.60 4.63
CA ALA A 41 -7.14 -6.25 6.01
C ALA A 41 -7.09 -4.76 6.25
N VAL A 42 -7.23 -3.93 5.21
CA VAL A 42 -7.17 -2.47 5.34
C VAL A 42 -8.57 -1.94 5.56
N PRO A 43 -8.87 -1.39 6.75
CA PRO A 43 -10.22 -0.87 7.00
C PRO A 43 -10.48 0.41 6.22
N ALA A 44 -11.75 0.74 6.08
CA ALA A 44 -12.13 1.99 5.42
C ALA A 44 -11.46 3.16 6.14
N GLY A 45 -10.96 4.09 5.36
CA GLY A 45 -10.27 5.26 5.90
C GLY A 45 -8.81 5.02 6.20
N ARG A 46 -8.32 3.82 6.01
CA ARG A 46 -6.91 3.52 6.27
C ARG A 46 -6.21 3.17 4.97
N ALA A 47 -4.91 2.96 5.05
CA ALA A 47 -4.11 2.75 3.86
C ALA A 47 -3.01 1.74 4.09
N MET A 48 -2.44 1.24 2.99
CA MET A 48 -1.21 0.46 3.05
C MET A 48 -0.27 0.98 1.99
N LEU A 49 1.03 0.78 2.20
CA LEU A 49 2.04 1.15 1.22
C LEU A 49 2.53 -0.11 0.53
N LEU A 50 2.41 -0.14 -0.79
CA LEU A 50 2.88 -1.27 -1.59
C LEU A 50 4.23 -0.92 -2.19
N VAL A 51 5.21 -1.82 -2.02
CA VAL A 51 6.53 -1.65 -2.63
C VAL A 51 6.69 -2.73 -3.68
N ALA A 52 6.90 -2.33 -4.92
CA ALA A 52 6.97 -3.24 -6.05
C ALA A 52 8.24 -2.98 -6.86
N PRO A 53 8.72 -3.96 -7.64
CA PRO A 53 9.94 -3.78 -8.43
C PRO A 53 9.72 -2.99 -9.72
N HIS A 54 8.49 -2.82 -10.14
CA HIS A 54 8.17 -2.05 -11.33
C HIS A 54 6.75 -1.53 -11.16
N ASP A 55 6.29 -0.71 -12.10
CA ASP A 55 4.94 -0.14 -12.04
C ASP A 55 3.93 -1.28 -12.14
N PRO A 56 3.12 -1.53 -11.11
CA PRO A 56 2.24 -2.70 -11.09
C PRO A 56 0.91 -2.43 -11.77
N LEU A 57 0.93 -2.00 -13.04
CA LEU A 57 -0.29 -1.65 -13.74
C LEU A 57 -1.31 -2.77 -13.84
N PRO A 58 -0.93 -4.01 -14.15
CA PRO A 58 -1.94 -5.07 -14.19
C PRO A 58 -2.60 -5.30 -12.84
N LEU A 59 -1.83 -5.18 -11.76
CA LEU A 59 -2.38 -5.34 -10.43
C LEU A 59 -3.36 -4.21 -10.10
N LEU A 60 -3.00 -2.98 -10.43
CA LEU A 60 -3.88 -1.85 -10.17
C LEU A 60 -5.18 -1.98 -10.94
N ARG A 61 -5.10 -2.50 -12.15
CA ARG A 61 -6.29 -2.73 -12.93
C ARG A 61 -7.20 -3.76 -12.28
N GLN A 62 -6.61 -4.84 -11.75
CA GLN A 62 -7.38 -5.84 -11.06
C GLN A 62 -8.03 -5.32 -9.78
N ILE A 63 -7.31 -4.45 -9.07
CA ILE A 63 -7.87 -3.84 -7.87
C ILE A 63 -9.11 -3.03 -8.22
N GLU A 64 -9.02 -2.25 -9.29
CA GLU A 64 -10.16 -1.45 -9.70
C GLU A 64 -11.31 -2.34 -10.20
N ASP A 65 -10.99 -3.43 -10.88
CA ASP A 65 -12.03 -4.34 -11.38
C ASP A 65 -12.78 -5.03 -10.25
N ARG A 66 -12.06 -5.43 -9.20
CA ARG A 66 -12.69 -6.14 -8.09
C ARG A 66 -13.34 -5.23 -7.07
N HIS A 67 -12.79 -4.04 -6.91
CA HIS A 67 -13.25 -3.10 -5.90
C HIS A 67 -13.40 -1.72 -6.52
N PRO A 68 -14.35 -1.56 -7.46
CA PRO A 68 -14.46 -0.30 -8.19
C PRO A 68 -14.62 0.90 -7.27
N GLY A 69 -13.73 1.86 -7.41
CA GLY A 69 -13.82 3.10 -6.65
C GLY A 69 -13.46 2.99 -5.18
N VAL A 70 -13.03 1.81 -4.72
CA VAL A 70 -12.78 1.61 -3.30
C VAL A 70 -11.40 2.10 -2.88
N PHE A 71 -10.36 1.84 -3.69
CA PHE A 71 -9.01 2.19 -3.31
C PHE A 71 -8.49 3.34 -4.14
N ALA A 72 -8.01 4.40 -3.47
CA ALA A 72 -7.32 5.48 -4.14
C ALA A 72 -5.84 5.10 -4.22
N VAL A 73 -5.21 5.38 -5.35
CA VAL A 73 -3.82 5.01 -5.58
C VAL A 73 -2.99 6.28 -5.74
N GLU A 74 -1.91 6.37 -4.96
CA GLU A 74 -1.02 7.49 -5.08
C GLU A 74 0.41 6.98 -5.19
N TYR A 75 1.12 7.37 -6.24
CA TYR A 75 2.51 7.00 -6.40
C TYR A 75 3.36 7.86 -5.48
N ARG A 76 4.06 7.21 -4.55
CA ARG A 76 4.96 7.90 -3.64
C ARG A 76 6.37 7.92 -4.17
N GLU A 77 6.77 6.87 -4.89
CA GLU A 77 8.09 6.79 -5.47
C GLU A 77 8.03 6.02 -6.76
N ARG A 78 8.70 6.51 -7.79
CA ARG A 78 8.84 5.84 -9.08
C ARG A 78 10.32 5.70 -9.34
N GLY A 79 10.91 4.66 -8.79
CA GLY A 79 12.34 4.53 -8.84
C GLY A 79 12.80 3.33 -9.61
N ARG A 80 14.11 3.20 -9.78
CA ARG A 80 14.64 2.06 -10.48
C ARG A 80 14.56 0.83 -9.66
N GLU A 81 14.73 0.95 -8.35
CA GLU A 81 14.77 -0.19 -7.47
C GLU A 81 13.46 -0.47 -6.81
N ALA A 82 12.63 0.52 -6.67
CA ALA A 82 11.37 0.35 -5.99
C ALA A 82 10.35 1.34 -6.49
N TRP A 83 9.12 0.87 -6.62
CA TRP A 83 7.96 1.70 -6.86
C TRP A 83 7.13 1.63 -5.60
N ARG A 84 6.79 2.78 -5.03
CA ARG A 84 6.03 2.83 -3.79
C ARG A 84 4.70 3.48 -4.07
N LEU A 85 3.63 2.79 -3.72
CA LEU A 85 2.29 3.26 -3.99
C LEU A 85 1.48 3.21 -2.71
N LEU A 86 0.80 4.30 -2.40
CA LEU A 86 -0.10 4.33 -1.26
C LEU A 86 -1.49 3.94 -1.74
N LEU A 87 -2.04 2.89 -1.17
CA LEU A 87 -3.37 2.40 -1.50
C LEU A 87 -4.28 2.71 -0.31
N THR A 88 -5.20 3.64 -0.51
CA THR A 88 -6.08 4.09 0.56
C THR A 88 -7.50 3.56 0.34
N HIS A 89 -8.05 2.92 1.35
CA HIS A 89 -9.42 2.42 1.30
C HIS A 89 -10.34 3.62 1.60
N ARG A 90 -11.09 4.02 0.63
CA ARG A 90 -11.98 5.17 0.78
C ARG A 90 -13.15 4.93 1.71
#